data_867138b9969fc11c061c4d0e47475bea
#
_entry.id   867138b9969fc11c061c4d0e47475bea
#
_cell.length_a   1.000
_cell.length_b   1.000
_cell.length_c   1.000
_cell.angle_alpha   90.00
_cell.angle_beta   90.00
_cell.angle_gamma   90.00
#
_symmetry.space_group_name_H-M   'P 1'
#
loop_
_entity.id
_entity.type
_entity.pdbx_description
1 polymer ?
#
loop_
_entity_poly.entity_id
_entity_poly.type
_entity_poly.pdbx_seq_one_letter_code
_entity_poly.pdbx_strand_id
1 'polypeptide(L)'
;MSHDYQITMRFHPPPEDLRRYFTTFYVCEIDPGSAGVLHDSLHPEWGGMRIFTPNGPKSWNGKGDFIDNAQFLTQGPSSNPIHFEMPKTRLWGFGILPLGWAKFIRLPAAEFANRICDGFKHPGCEPFRPLAASLFGKIADEPAELERLTAFFRSFPAKDPVDENRILAIHAALVDPQVATVQELVSRVAASQRTVERISYKHFGFSPKLLLRRQRFMRSLAQFMLDPSLKWIGAMDCHYHDQAQFVRDFREFMGVSPREYSSEAHPVLDLFIQERSKALHSAAQTLDRPGGQGDLAA
;
A
#
# COMPACT_ATOMS: atom_id res chain seq x y z
N MET A 1 3.01 7.47 -29.80
CA MET A 1 3.19 8.90 -29.45
C MET A 1 4.19 8.94 -28.30
N SER A 2 5.29 9.69 -28.46
CA SER A 2 6.24 9.91 -27.37
C SER A 2 5.53 10.74 -26.31
N HIS A 3 5.29 10.16 -25.14
CA HIS A 3 4.78 10.90 -23.99
C HIS A 3 5.91 11.82 -23.50
N ASP A 4 5.65 13.11 -23.36
CA ASP A 4 6.64 14.09 -22.89
C ASP A 4 6.73 14.21 -21.36
N TYR A 5 6.03 13.32 -20.61
CA TYR A 5 6.14 13.25 -19.17
C TYR A 5 7.42 12.54 -18.72
N GLN A 6 7.91 12.91 -17.56
CA GLN A 6 9.04 12.28 -16.90
C GLN A 6 8.65 11.83 -15.50
N ILE A 7 8.97 10.57 -15.16
CA ILE A 7 8.76 10.00 -13.84
C ILE A 7 10.06 9.31 -13.42
N THR A 8 10.56 9.66 -12.25
CA THR A 8 11.65 8.92 -11.61
C THR A 8 11.19 8.40 -10.27
N MET A 9 11.58 7.17 -9.94
CA MET A 9 11.17 6.52 -8.69
C MET A 9 12.33 5.71 -8.13
N ARG A 10 12.60 5.87 -6.85
CA ARG A 10 13.66 5.15 -6.13
C ARG A 10 13.10 4.59 -4.84
N PHE A 11 13.35 3.30 -4.61
CA PHE A 11 12.90 2.57 -3.44
C PHE A 11 14.03 2.37 -2.46
N HIS A 12 13.75 2.53 -1.18
CA HIS A 12 14.65 2.32 -0.06
C HIS A 12 14.07 1.27 0.87
N PRO A 13 14.70 0.10 1.00
CA PRO A 13 14.30 -0.86 2.02
C PRO A 13 14.34 -0.22 3.41
N PRO A 14 13.34 -0.47 4.26
CA PRO A 14 13.40 0.02 5.63
C PRO A 14 14.64 -0.52 6.36
N PRO A 15 15.31 0.26 7.22
CA PRO A 15 16.34 -0.25 8.10
C PRO A 15 15.85 -1.44 8.91
N GLU A 16 16.78 -2.30 9.36
CA GLU A 16 16.45 -3.56 10.04
C GLU A 16 15.50 -3.38 11.23
N ASP A 17 15.71 -2.35 12.02
CA ASP A 17 14.88 -2.00 13.18
C ASP A 17 13.48 -1.49 12.82
N LEU A 18 13.25 -1.05 11.58
CA LEU A 18 11.98 -0.52 11.08
C LEU A 18 11.25 -1.46 10.10
N ARG A 19 11.92 -2.47 9.51
CA ARG A 19 11.35 -3.33 8.45
C ARG A 19 10.11 -4.11 8.86
N ARG A 20 9.90 -4.35 10.14
CA ARG A 20 8.70 -5.02 10.65
C ARG A 20 7.44 -4.14 10.67
N TYR A 21 7.60 -2.82 10.45
CA TYR A 21 6.54 -1.82 10.52
C TYR A 21 6.21 -1.20 9.18
N PHE A 22 7.15 -1.23 8.23
CA PHE A 22 7.02 -0.57 6.93
C PHE A 22 7.30 -1.54 5.79
N THR A 23 6.58 -1.37 4.68
CA THR A 23 6.82 -2.14 3.46
C THR A 23 8.05 -1.62 2.73
N THR A 24 8.13 -0.31 2.59
CA THR A 24 9.22 0.41 1.90
C THR A 24 9.11 1.90 2.17
N PHE A 25 10.21 2.61 1.96
CA PHE A 25 10.23 4.05 1.72
C PHE A 25 10.54 4.28 0.24
N TYR A 26 9.98 5.31 -0.37
CA TYR A 26 10.30 5.64 -1.76
C TYR A 26 10.20 7.13 -2.00
N VAL A 27 11.05 7.63 -2.89
CA VAL A 27 10.96 8.97 -3.45
C VAL A 27 10.51 8.88 -4.89
N CYS A 28 9.61 9.77 -5.28
CA CYS A 28 9.13 9.87 -6.65
C CYS A 28 9.13 11.32 -7.09
N GLU A 29 9.60 11.57 -8.31
CA GLU A 29 9.57 12.87 -8.97
C GLU A 29 8.76 12.73 -10.25
N ILE A 30 7.78 13.61 -10.43
CA ILE A 30 6.85 13.57 -11.54
C ILE A 30 6.85 14.93 -12.23
N ASP A 31 7.09 14.92 -13.53
CA ASP A 31 6.86 16.04 -14.43
C ASP A 31 5.87 15.58 -15.53
N PRO A 32 4.61 16.03 -15.50
CA PRO A 32 3.61 15.61 -16.46
C PRO A 32 3.78 16.25 -17.85
N GLY A 33 4.81 17.09 -18.04
CA GLY A 33 5.05 17.76 -19.31
C GLY A 33 3.88 18.66 -19.75
N SER A 34 3.57 18.63 -21.04
CA SER A 34 2.49 19.44 -21.63
C SER A 34 1.08 19.04 -21.17
N ALA A 35 0.90 17.84 -20.60
CA ALA A 35 -0.39 17.40 -20.08
C ALA A 35 -0.81 18.12 -18.79
N GLY A 36 0.15 18.73 -18.07
CA GLY A 36 -0.10 19.45 -16.82
C GLY A 36 -0.39 18.56 -15.62
N VAL A 37 -1.06 17.41 -15.80
CA VAL A 37 -1.32 16.40 -14.79
C VAL A 37 -1.22 15.00 -15.40
N LEU A 38 -0.84 14.02 -14.58
CA LEU A 38 -0.95 12.58 -14.91
C LEU A 38 -2.11 11.97 -14.14
N HIS A 39 -2.91 11.18 -14.85
CA HIS A 39 -4.01 10.41 -14.26
C HIS A 39 -3.56 8.97 -14.06
N ASP A 40 -3.80 8.43 -12.86
CA ASP A 40 -3.55 7.03 -12.56
C ASP A 40 -4.30 6.60 -11.28
N SER A 41 -4.08 5.36 -10.83
CA SER A 41 -4.65 4.86 -9.59
C SER A 41 -3.66 3.97 -8.84
N LEU A 42 -3.77 3.95 -7.52
CA LEU A 42 -3.07 3.00 -6.67
C LEU A 42 -3.91 1.75 -6.48
N HIS A 43 -3.25 0.60 -6.50
CA HIS A 43 -3.87 -0.67 -6.12
C HIS A 43 -4.27 -0.71 -4.64
N PRO A 44 -5.11 -1.68 -4.23
CA PRO A 44 -5.37 -1.95 -2.82
C PRO A 44 -4.08 -2.16 -2.02
N GLU A 45 -3.95 -1.47 -0.89
CA GLU A 45 -2.74 -1.44 -0.05
C GLU A 45 -3.06 -1.72 1.42
N TRP A 46 -2.03 -1.96 2.26
CA TRP A 46 -2.20 -2.03 3.72
C TRP A 46 -2.58 -0.67 4.29
N GLY A 47 -1.72 0.27 4.21
CA GLY A 47 -1.89 1.64 4.60
C GLY A 47 -0.67 2.42 4.17
N GLY A 48 -0.73 3.74 4.17
CA GLY A 48 0.41 4.52 3.75
C GLY A 48 0.26 6.00 3.97
N MET A 49 1.39 6.67 3.87
CA MET A 49 1.47 8.13 3.91
C MET A 49 2.33 8.61 2.74
N ARG A 50 1.95 9.76 2.20
CA ARG A 50 2.67 10.44 1.12
C ARG A 50 2.77 11.91 1.45
N ILE A 51 3.99 12.44 1.36
CA ILE A 51 4.30 13.84 1.64
C ILE A 51 4.85 14.44 0.35
N PHE A 52 4.26 15.55 -0.09
CA PHE A 52 4.49 16.16 -1.39
C PHE A 52 5.11 17.55 -1.29
N THR A 53 5.87 17.94 -2.31
CA THR A 53 6.38 19.29 -2.50
C THR A 53 6.58 19.62 -4.00
N PRO A 54 6.22 20.79 -4.51
CA PRO A 54 5.48 21.85 -3.82
C PRO A 54 3.98 21.58 -3.75
N ASN A 55 3.42 20.72 -4.63
CA ASN A 55 2.00 20.50 -4.80
C ASN A 55 1.62 19.06 -4.49
N GLY A 56 0.47 18.86 -3.85
CA GLY A 56 -0.15 17.55 -3.71
C GLY A 56 -1.05 17.20 -4.89
N PRO A 57 -1.47 15.92 -4.99
CA PRO A 57 -2.42 15.48 -6.00
C PRO A 57 -3.85 15.87 -5.65
N LYS A 58 -4.70 15.84 -6.66
CA LYS A 58 -6.12 15.62 -6.47
C LYS A 58 -6.33 14.11 -6.35
N SER A 59 -7.01 13.65 -5.30
CA SER A 59 -7.19 12.22 -5.02
C SER A 59 -8.62 11.91 -4.62
N TRP A 60 -9.14 10.78 -5.07
CA TRP A 60 -10.50 10.32 -4.71
C TRP A 60 -10.59 8.79 -4.67
N ASN A 61 -11.65 8.30 -4.04
CA ASN A 61 -11.94 6.87 -3.95
C ASN A 61 -13.43 6.58 -4.19
N GLY A 62 -13.78 5.32 -4.32
CA GLY A 62 -15.17 4.86 -4.49
C GLY A 62 -16.07 5.04 -3.26
N LYS A 63 -15.55 5.57 -2.15
CA LYS A 63 -16.30 5.84 -0.91
C LYS A 63 -16.71 7.31 -0.75
N GLY A 64 -16.40 8.15 -1.74
CA GLY A 64 -16.76 9.57 -1.75
C GLY A 64 -15.76 10.49 -1.06
N ASP A 65 -14.61 9.99 -0.62
CA ASP A 65 -13.53 10.87 -0.20
C ASP A 65 -12.96 11.59 -1.42
N PHE A 66 -12.73 12.88 -1.28
CA PHE A 66 -12.12 13.73 -2.28
C PHE A 66 -11.15 14.70 -1.58
N ILE A 67 -9.89 14.67 -1.97
CA ILE A 67 -8.82 15.50 -1.42
C ILE A 67 -8.19 16.27 -2.58
N ASP A 68 -8.11 17.58 -2.44
CA ASP A 68 -7.49 18.45 -3.43
C ASP A 68 -6.26 19.11 -2.85
N ASN A 69 -5.11 18.93 -3.53
CA ASN A 69 -3.83 19.57 -3.25
C ASN A 69 -3.32 19.39 -1.79
N ALA A 70 -3.53 18.20 -1.19
CA ALA A 70 -2.96 17.92 0.12
C ALA A 70 -1.46 17.59 0.01
N GLN A 71 -0.62 18.38 0.65
CA GLN A 71 0.82 18.10 0.74
C GLN A 71 1.17 16.96 1.70
N PHE A 72 0.23 16.50 2.50
CA PHE A 72 0.34 15.32 3.34
C PHE A 72 -0.92 14.48 3.20
N LEU A 73 -0.84 13.41 2.41
CA LEU A 73 -1.93 12.47 2.19
C LEU A 73 -1.71 11.21 3.01
N THR A 74 -2.73 10.79 3.75
CA THR A 74 -2.75 9.52 4.49
C THR A 74 -3.88 8.65 3.95
N GLN A 75 -3.59 7.37 3.77
CA GLN A 75 -4.59 6.36 3.44
C GLN A 75 -4.59 5.24 4.47
N GLY A 76 -5.78 4.77 4.79
CA GLY A 76 -5.98 3.54 5.54
C GLY A 76 -5.82 2.29 4.67
N PRO A 77 -5.97 1.09 5.28
CA PRO A 77 -6.03 -0.14 4.51
C PRO A 77 -7.12 -0.06 3.44
N SER A 78 -6.82 -0.47 2.22
CA SER A 78 -7.77 -0.38 1.12
C SER A 78 -8.06 -1.73 0.48
N SER A 79 -9.30 -1.88 -0.01
CA SER A 79 -9.74 -2.96 -0.88
C SER A 79 -10.23 -2.44 -2.22
N ASN A 80 -10.13 -1.13 -2.45
CA ASN A 80 -10.49 -0.46 -3.69
C ASN A 80 -9.34 0.44 -4.12
N PRO A 81 -9.25 0.83 -5.40
CA PRO A 81 -8.22 1.73 -5.88
C PRO A 81 -8.44 3.15 -5.34
N ILE A 82 -7.35 3.88 -5.30
CA ILE A 82 -7.35 5.33 -5.05
C ILE A 82 -6.89 5.99 -6.34
N HIS A 83 -7.77 6.76 -6.95
CA HIS A 83 -7.48 7.51 -8.17
C HIS A 83 -6.82 8.84 -7.83
N PHE A 84 -5.99 9.33 -8.74
CA PHE A 84 -5.36 10.62 -8.57
C PHE A 84 -5.08 11.34 -9.90
N GLU A 85 -5.06 12.67 -9.81
CA GLU A 85 -4.48 13.58 -10.79
C GLU A 85 -3.21 14.15 -10.17
N MET A 86 -2.05 13.80 -10.74
CA MET A 86 -0.75 14.14 -10.19
C MET A 86 -0.15 15.31 -10.98
N PRO A 87 0.02 16.49 -10.35
CA PRO A 87 0.70 17.63 -10.96
C PRO A 87 2.22 17.41 -10.92
N LYS A 88 2.98 18.38 -11.45
CA LYS A 88 4.43 18.39 -11.23
C LYS A 88 4.73 18.46 -9.74
N THR A 89 5.42 17.44 -9.23
CA THR A 89 5.66 17.28 -7.81
C THR A 89 6.84 16.33 -7.54
N ARG A 90 7.35 16.42 -6.32
CA ARG A 90 8.25 15.46 -5.71
C ARG A 90 7.61 14.95 -4.42
N LEU A 91 7.67 13.67 -4.17
CA LEU A 91 7.07 13.10 -2.98
C LEU A 91 7.96 12.05 -2.32
N TRP A 92 7.82 11.93 -1.00
CA TRP A 92 8.17 10.74 -0.26
C TRP A 92 6.90 9.98 0.10
N GLY A 93 6.93 8.67 -0.16
CA GLY A 93 5.88 7.76 0.24
C GLY A 93 6.42 6.61 1.07
N PHE A 94 5.60 6.10 1.97
CA PHE A 94 5.89 4.91 2.74
C PHE A 94 4.64 4.11 3.03
N GLY A 95 4.75 2.79 2.81
CA GLY A 95 3.69 1.86 3.14
C GLY A 95 3.84 1.36 4.57
N ILE A 96 2.72 1.26 5.28
CA ILE A 96 2.65 0.90 6.69
C ILE A 96 2.06 -0.50 6.81
N LEU A 97 2.85 -1.45 7.34
CA LEU A 97 2.39 -2.80 7.64
C LEU A 97 1.37 -2.81 8.80
N PRO A 98 0.54 -3.84 8.94
CA PRO A 98 -0.44 -3.92 10.04
C PRO A 98 0.17 -3.75 11.44
N LEU A 99 1.39 -4.26 11.66
CA LEU A 99 2.10 -4.03 12.92
C LEU A 99 2.52 -2.57 13.08
N GLY A 100 2.95 -1.91 12.00
CA GLY A 100 3.26 -0.47 11.98
C GLY A 100 2.01 0.38 12.25
N TRP A 101 0.87 0.00 11.68
CA TRP A 101 -0.41 0.63 12.00
C TRP A 101 -0.72 0.55 13.50
N ALA A 102 -0.62 -0.65 14.08
CA ALA A 102 -0.86 -0.87 15.50
C ALA A 102 0.09 -0.08 16.41
N LYS A 103 1.35 0.11 16.00
CA LYS A 103 2.37 0.82 16.77
C LYS A 103 2.28 2.33 16.66
N PHE A 104 2.16 2.86 15.45
CA PHE A 104 2.30 4.29 15.18
C PHE A 104 0.96 5.02 15.04
N ILE A 105 -0.04 4.42 14.37
CA ILE A 105 -1.34 5.07 14.15
C ILE A 105 -2.26 4.91 15.37
N ARG A 106 -2.31 3.70 15.95
CA ARG A 106 -3.06 3.38 17.18
C ARG A 106 -4.57 3.54 17.10
N LEU A 107 -5.11 3.84 15.94
CA LEU A 107 -6.55 3.91 15.70
C LEU A 107 -7.03 2.59 15.10
N PRO A 108 -8.30 2.19 15.33
CA PRO A 108 -8.85 1.01 14.69
C PRO A 108 -8.77 1.13 13.16
N ALA A 109 -8.09 0.21 12.51
CA ALA A 109 -7.88 0.25 11.06
C ALA A 109 -9.20 0.21 10.27
N ALA A 110 -10.25 -0.39 10.85
CA ALA A 110 -11.58 -0.44 10.26
C ALA A 110 -12.24 0.93 10.08
N GLU A 111 -11.90 1.91 10.92
CA GLU A 111 -12.40 3.29 10.81
C GLU A 111 -11.76 4.03 9.62
N PHE A 112 -10.58 3.58 9.20
CA PHE A 112 -9.83 4.12 8.07
C PHE A 112 -9.90 3.25 6.82
N ALA A 113 -10.60 2.13 6.87
CA ALA A 113 -10.71 1.19 5.75
C ALA A 113 -11.35 1.87 4.52
N ASN A 114 -10.62 1.83 3.40
CA ASN A 114 -10.99 2.53 2.17
C ASN A 114 -11.15 4.06 2.33
N ARG A 115 -10.39 4.68 3.21
CA ARG A 115 -10.43 6.13 3.42
C ARG A 115 -9.09 6.77 3.06
N ILE A 116 -9.17 7.99 2.53
CA ILE A 116 -8.05 8.90 2.35
C ILE A 116 -8.34 10.19 3.12
N CYS A 117 -7.31 10.83 3.64
CA CYS A 117 -7.47 12.10 4.34
C CYS A 117 -6.24 13.00 4.17
N ASP A 118 -6.49 14.31 4.28
CA ASP A 118 -5.45 15.31 4.43
C ASP A 118 -4.84 15.20 5.83
N GLY A 119 -3.57 14.78 5.91
CA GLY A 119 -2.90 14.55 7.19
C GLY A 119 -2.69 15.82 8.01
N PHE A 120 -2.63 16.99 7.36
CA PHE A 120 -2.58 18.25 8.11
C PHE A 120 -3.91 18.62 8.76
N LYS A 121 -5.02 18.13 8.25
CA LYS A 121 -6.37 18.42 8.79
C LYS A 121 -6.90 17.33 9.72
N HIS A 122 -6.57 16.05 9.42
CA HIS A 122 -7.14 14.94 10.17
C HIS A 122 -6.49 14.81 11.57
N PRO A 123 -7.27 14.74 12.68
CA PRO A 123 -6.74 14.66 14.04
C PRO A 123 -5.84 13.46 14.29
N GLY A 124 -6.18 12.29 13.71
CA GLY A 124 -5.38 11.06 13.84
C GLY A 124 -4.00 11.13 13.22
N CYS A 125 -3.72 12.15 12.39
CA CYS A 125 -2.43 12.37 11.75
C CYS A 125 -1.58 13.44 12.47
N GLU A 126 -2.10 14.06 13.52
CA GLU A 126 -1.39 15.12 14.26
C GLU A 126 0.05 14.74 14.67
N PRO A 127 0.33 13.54 15.19
CA PRO A 127 1.69 13.15 15.57
C PRO A 127 2.69 13.12 14.41
N PHE A 128 2.23 13.05 13.15
CA PHE A 128 3.07 12.98 11.95
C PHE A 128 3.27 14.32 11.25
N ARG A 129 2.54 15.36 11.65
CA ARG A 129 2.65 16.72 11.07
C ARG A 129 4.07 17.30 11.18
N PRO A 130 4.82 17.10 12.28
CA PRO A 130 6.20 17.58 12.35
C PRO A 130 7.10 16.96 11.28
N LEU A 131 6.96 15.65 11.00
CA LEU A 131 7.66 15.00 9.91
C LEU A 131 7.28 15.62 8.57
N ALA A 132 5.96 15.71 8.29
CA ALA A 132 5.48 16.25 7.02
C ALA A 132 5.94 17.69 6.77
N ALA A 133 6.03 18.51 7.81
CA ALA A 133 6.47 19.91 7.71
C ALA A 133 7.98 20.08 7.54
N SER A 134 8.81 19.10 7.97
CA SER A 134 10.28 19.22 8.02
C SER A 134 11.02 18.25 7.10
N LEU A 135 10.30 17.35 6.40
CA LEU A 135 10.92 16.29 5.59
C LEU A 135 11.79 16.86 4.47
N PHE A 136 11.26 17.84 3.72
CA PHE A 136 11.95 18.46 2.61
C PHE A 136 12.80 19.65 3.06
N GLY A 137 14.03 19.71 2.55
CA GLY A 137 14.91 20.88 2.67
C GLY A 137 14.63 21.91 1.56
N LYS A 138 15.41 23.01 1.56
CA LYS A 138 15.38 24.02 0.46
C LYS A 138 15.90 23.44 -0.86
N ILE A 139 16.80 22.49 -0.80
CA ILE A 139 17.38 21.76 -1.92
C ILE A 139 17.07 20.29 -1.69
N ALA A 140 16.72 19.56 -2.76
CA ALA A 140 16.49 18.14 -2.70
C ALA A 140 17.76 17.40 -2.26
N ASP A 141 17.68 16.67 -1.16
CA ASP A 141 18.77 15.89 -0.57
C ASP A 141 18.16 14.57 -0.06
N GLU A 142 18.10 13.60 -0.95
CA GLU A 142 17.44 12.31 -0.70
C GLU A 142 18.05 11.56 0.49
N PRO A 143 19.39 11.46 0.66
CA PRO A 143 19.98 10.84 1.84
C PRO A 143 19.58 11.53 3.16
N ALA A 144 19.61 12.86 3.19
CA ALA A 144 19.23 13.62 4.40
C ALA A 144 17.72 13.53 4.68
N GLU A 145 16.89 13.45 3.65
CA GLU A 145 15.44 13.25 3.80
C GLU A 145 15.11 11.85 4.34
N LEU A 146 15.77 10.81 3.82
CA LEU A 146 15.65 9.44 4.31
C LEU A 146 16.11 9.34 5.78
N GLU A 147 17.18 10.02 6.14
CA GLU A 147 17.64 10.06 7.54
C GLU A 147 16.59 10.74 8.44
N ARG A 148 16.04 11.89 8.03
CA ARG A 148 14.96 12.57 8.78
C ARG A 148 13.74 11.65 8.96
N LEU A 149 13.35 10.94 7.91
CA LEU A 149 12.22 10.01 7.94
C LEU A 149 12.48 8.86 8.93
N THR A 150 13.64 8.22 8.84
CA THR A 150 13.98 7.08 9.71
C THR A 150 14.21 7.51 11.16
N ALA A 151 14.90 8.63 11.39
CA ALA A 151 15.11 9.20 12.72
C ALA A 151 13.78 9.57 13.40
N PHE A 152 12.82 10.11 12.64
CA PHE A 152 11.49 10.41 13.16
C PHE A 152 10.82 9.15 13.74
N PHE A 153 10.77 8.04 12.98
CA PHE A 153 10.12 6.82 13.45
C PHE A 153 10.87 6.13 14.58
N ARG A 154 12.21 6.25 14.64
CA ARG A 154 13.01 5.75 15.77
C ARG A 154 12.72 6.53 17.06
N SER A 155 12.54 7.83 16.96
CA SER A 155 12.23 8.70 18.09
C SER A 155 10.74 8.77 18.45
N PHE A 156 9.86 8.13 17.64
CA PHE A 156 8.43 8.22 17.85
C PHE A 156 8.01 7.57 19.19
N PRO A 157 7.26 8.27 20.06
CA PRO A 157 6.91 7.79 21.39
C PRO A 157 5.80 6.74 21.30
N ALA A 158 6.15 5.52 20.90
CA ALA A 158 5.22 4.41 20.72
C ALA A 158 5.55 3.24 21.65
N LYS A 159 4.49 2.64 22.24
CA LYS A 159 4.59 1.37 22.97
C LYS A 159 4.36 0.21 22.00
N ASP A 160 4.97 -0.93 22.27
CA ASP A 160 4.73 -2.13 21.48
C ASP A 160 3.27 -2.58 21.62
N PRO A 161 2.64 -3.00 20.52
CA PRO A 161 1.24 -3.44 20.53
C PRO A 161 1.06 -4.71 21.36
N VAL A 162 0.04 -4.76 22.21
CA VAL A 162 -0.29 -5.93 23.04
C VAL A 162 -0.59 -7.18 22.18
N ASP A 163 -1.16 -6.98 20.99
CA ASP A 163 -1.51 -8.05 20.06
C ASP A 163 -0.38 -8.39 19.05
N GLU A 164 0.86 -7.93 19.27
CA GLU A 164 1.98 -8.03 18.31
C GLU A 164 2.13 -9.43 17.68
N ASN A 165 2.31 -10.47 18.49
CA ASN A 165 2.50 -11.83 17.98
C ASN A 165 1.31 -12.32 17.14
N ARG A 166 0.09 -11.92 17.48
CA ARG A 166 -1.12 -12.30 16.74
C ARG A 166 -1.22 -11.52 15.44
N ILE A 167 -0.85 -10.23 15.44
CA ILE A 167 -0.80 -9.41 14.21
C ILE A 167 0.19 -10.05 13.24
N LEU A 168 1.40 -10.40 13.69
CA LEU A 168 2.41 -11.05 12.86
C LEU A 168 1.95 -12.41 12.33
N ALA A 169 1.34 -13.24 13.19
CA ALA A 169 0.83 -14.55 12.78
C ALA A 169 -0.30 -14.44 11.73
N ILE A 170 -1.25 -13.51 11.92
CA ILE A 170 -2.31 -13.25 10.94
C ILE A 170 -1.71 -12.72 9.64
N HIS A 171 -0.77 -11.78 9.71
CA HIS A 171 -0.12 -11.23 8.52
C HIS A 171 0.63 -12.32 7.74
N ALA A 172 1.45 -13.12 8.42
CA ALA A 172 2.17 -14.24 7.80
C ALA A 172 1.22 -15.23 7.11
N ALA A 173 0.10 -15.58 7.77
CA ALA A 173 -0.89 -16.49 7.20
C ALA A 173 -1.65 -15.87 6.01
N LEU A 174 -1.92 -14.56 6.01
CA LEU A 174 -2.58 -13.87 4.89
C LEU A 174 -1.72 -13.83 3.62
N VAL A 175 -0.40 -13.70 3.76
CA VAL A 175 0.51 -13.68 2.60
C VAL A 175 0.96 -15.07 2.15
N ASP A 176 0.69 -16.12 2.95
CA ASP A 176 0.94 -17.50 2.55
C ASP A 176 -0.06 -17.93 1.46
N PRO A 177 0.40 -18.26 0.24
CA PRO A 177 -0.49 -18.67 -0.84
C PRO A 177 -1.25 -19.97 -0.56
N GLN A 178 -0.84 -20.76 0.42
CA GLN A 178 -1.53 -22.00 0.80
C GLN A 178 -2.73 -21.77 1.74
N VAL A 179 -2.90 -20.57 2.28
CA VAL A 179 -4.02 -20.22 3.16
C VAL A 179 -5.10 -19.54 2.34
N ALA A 180 -6.14 -20.28 1.99
CA ALA A 180 -7.24 -19.80 1.14
C ALA A 180 -8.55 -19.55 1.88
N THR A 181 -8.73 -20.17 3.06
CA THR A 181 -9.98 -20.13 3.83
C THR A 181 -9.79 -19.53 5.23
N VAL A 182 -10.89 -19.02 5.78
CA VAL A 182 -10.88 -18.50 7.18
C VAL A 182 -10.54 -19.59 8.17
N GLN A 183 -10.95 -20.83 7.92
CA GLN A 183 -10.67 -21.96 8.80
C GLN A 183 -9.16 -22.28 8.83
N GLU A 184 -8.50 -22.30 7.68
CA GLU A 184 -7.04 -22.46 7.59
C GLU A 184 -6.30 -21.30 8.27
N LEU A 185 -6.76 -20.07 8.07
CA LEU A 185 -6.20 -18.90 8.74
C LEU A 185 -6.29 -19.04 10.27
N VAL A 186 -7.47 -19.39 10.80
CA VAL A 186 -7.70 -19.59 12.23
C VAL A 186 -6.80 -20.71 12.78
N SER A 187 -6.69 -21.83 12.07
CA SER A 187 -5.81 -22.94 12.43
C SER A 187 -4.34 -22.52 12.45
N ARG A 188 -3.88 -21.77 11.44
CA ARG A 188 -2.48 -21.33 11.34
C ARG A 188 -2.10 -20.33 12.44
N VAL A 189 -3.03 -19.47 12.84
CA VAL A 189 -2.82 -18.45 13.90
C VAL A 189 -2.93 -19.07 15.31
N ALA A 190 -3.48 -20.25 15.43
CA ALA A 190 -3.74 -20.93 16.72
C ALA A 190 -4.53 -20.07 17.71
N ALA A 191 -5.58 -19.38 17.22
CA ALA A 191 -6.46 -18.53 18.01
C ALA A 191 -7.93 -18.81 17.67
N SER A 192 -8.87 -18.38 18.53
CA SER A 192 -10.30 -18.51 18.21
C SER A 192 -10.67 -17.63 17.00
N GLN A 193 -11.66 -18.06 16.21
CA GLN A 193 -12.17 -17.27 15.08
C GLN A 193 -12.55 -15.84 15.50
N ARG A 194 -13.23 -15.69 16.64
CA ARG A 194 -13.58 -14.38 17.21
C ARG A 194 -12.35 -13.50 17.47
N THR A 195 -11.26 -14.09 17.93
CA THR A 195 -9.99 -13.37 18.16
C THR A 195 -9.38 -12.92 16.83
N VAL A 196 -9.34 -13.81 15.83
CA VAL A 196 -8.83 -13.49 14.49
C VAL A 196 -9.66 -12.38 13.86
N GLU A 197 -10.99 -12.45 13.92
CA GLU A 197 -11.89 -11.41 13.41
C GLU A 197 -11.64 -10.06 14.10
N ARG A 198 -11.60 -10.02 15.42
CA ARG A 198 -11.35 -8.79 16.19
C ARG A 198 -10.02 -8.14 15.82
N ILE A 199 -8.95 -8.93 15.72
CA ILE A 199 -7.61 -8.41 15.37
C ILE A 199 -7.57 -7.97 13.91
N SER A 200 -8.21 -8.70 13.00
CA SER A 200 -8.30 -8.34 11.59
C SER A 200 -9.01 -6.99 11.39
N TYR A 201 -10.14 -6.76 12.00
CA TYR A 201 -10.80 -5.45 11.95
C TYR A 201 -9.96 -4.35 12.58
N LYS A 202 -9.37 -4.61 13.76
CA LYS A 202 -8.64 -3.60 14.52
C LYS A 202 -7.35 -3.14 13.82
N HIS A 203 -6.60 -4.05 13.18
CA HIS A 203 -5.26 -3.76 12.68
C HIS A 203 -5.10 -3.92 11.16
N PHE A 204 -6.00 -4.63 10.48
CA PHE A 204 -5.98 -4.83 9.03
C PHE A 204 -7.16 -4.14 8.31
N GLY A 205 -8.15 -3.64 9.06
CA GLY A 205 -9.25 -2.85 8.53
C GLY A 205 -10.44 -3.65 8.01
N PHE A 206 -10.32 -4.96 7.81
CA PHE A 206 -11.33 -5.78 7.15
C PHE A 206 -11.53 -7.13 7.85
N SER A 207 -12.63 -7.82 7.47
CA SER A 207 -12.85 -9.20 7.90
C SER A 207 -11.79 -10.15 7.33
N PRO A 208 -11.48 -11.27 8.02
CA PRO A 208 -10.58 -12.30 7.50
C PRO A 208 -10.95 -12.79 6.10
N LYS A 209 -12.24 -12.98 5.84
CA LYS A 209 -12.75 -13.40 4.53
C LYS A 209 -12.41 -12.42 3.41
N LEU A 210 -12.60 -11.11 3.65
CA LEU A 210 -12.27 -10.08 2.66
C LEU A 210 -10.77 -9.97 2.45
N LEU A 211 -9.97 -10.07 3.53
CA LEU A 211 -8.51 -10.05 3.44
C LEU A 211 -7.99 -11.21 2.58
N LEU A 212 -8.44 -12.44 2.79
CA LEU A 212 -8.05 -13.60 1.99
C LEU A 212 -8.44 -13.44 0.52
N ARG A 213 -9.66 -12.94 0.23
CA ARG A 213 -10.10 -12.65 -1.14
C ARG A 213 -9.21 -11.60 -1.80
N ARG A 214 -8.90 -10.51 -1.07
CA ARG A 214 -8.01 -9.45 -1.55
C ARG A 214 -6.60 -10.01 -1.84
N GLN A 215 -6.03 -10.84 -0.96
CA GLN A 215 -4.71 -11.42 -1.17
C GLN A 215 -4.67 -12.31 -2.42
N ARG A 216 -5.68 -13.17 -2.61
CA ARG A 216 -5.83 -13.98 -3.83
C ARG A 216 -5.89 -13.10 -5.08
N PHE A 217 -6.70 -12.05 -5.05
CA PHE A 217 -6.82 -11.09 -6.13
C PHE A 217 -5.48 -10.37 -6.41
N MET A 218 -4.82 -9.88 -5.36
CA MET A 218 -3.56 -9.15 -5.50
C MET A 218 -2.42 -10.01 -6.04
N ARG A 219 -2.38 -11.32 -5.75
CA ARG A 219 -1.41 -12.23 -6.38
C ARG A 219 -1.63 -12.31 -7.88
N SER A 220 -2.88 -12.44 -8.33
CA SER A 220 -3.21 -12.45 -9.78
C SER A 220 -2.87 -11.13 -10.46
N LEU A 221 -3.22 -10.01 -9.83
CA LEU A 221 -2.95 -8.68 -10.36
C LEU A 221 -1.44 -8.41 -10.47
N ALA A 222 -0.69 -8.70 -9.40
CA ALA A 222 0.77 -8.56 -9.39
C ALA A 222 1.46 -9.39 -10.48
N GLN A 223 1.01 -10.63 -10.67
CA GLN A 223 1.56 -11.51 -11.72
C GLN A 223 1.29 -10.97 -13.12
N PHE A 224 0.06 -10.48 -13.38
CA PHE A 224 -0.27 -9.85 -14.66
C PHE A 224 0.54 -8.57 -14.92
N MET A 225 0.70 -7.72 -13.91
CA MET A 225 1.45 -6.46 -14.05
C MET A 225 2.95 -6.69 -14.29
N LEU A 226 3.51 -7.77 -13.74
CA LEU A 226 4.91 -8.14 -13.99
C LEU A 226 5.13 -8.80 -15.35
N ASP A 227 4.14 -9.54 -15.84
CA ASP A 227 4.19 -10.21 -17.14
C ASP A 227 2.82 -10.19 -17.83
N PRO A 228 2.48 -9.11 -18.54
CA PRO A 228 1.21 -9.00 -19.28
C PRO A 228 1.05 -10.05 -20.40
N SER A 229 2.14 -10.71 -20.82
CA SER A 229 2.08 -11.76 -21.83
C SER A 229 1.32 -13.01 -21.38
N LEU A 230 1.24 -13.25 -20.07
CA LEU A 230 0.47 -14.34 -19.45
C LEU A 230 -1.02 -14.24 -19.70
N LYS A 231 -1.52 -13.07 -20.09
CA LYS A 231 -2.95 -12.75 -20.08
C LYS A 231 -3.57 -13.02 -18.69
N TRP A 232 -4.82 -12.65 -18.48
CA TRP A 232 -5.46 -12.87 -17.17
C TRP A 232 -5.61 -14.35 -16.79
N ILE A 233 -5.77 -15.23 -17.78
CA ILE A 233 -5.92 -16.68 -17.52
C ILE A 233 -4.62 -17.26 -16.91
N GLY A 234 -3.45 -16.87 -17.43
CA GLY A 234 -2.16 -17.35 -16.94
C GLY A 234 -1.74 -16.68 -15.62
N ALA A 235 -2.24 -15.47 -15.35
CA ALA A 235 -1.93 -14.74 -14.11
C ALA A 235 -2.90 -15.07 -12.96
N MET A 236 -3.96 -15.83 -13.21
CA MET A 236 -4.99 -16.10 -12.21
C MET A 236 -4.48 -17.06 -11.14
N ASP A 237 -4.64 -16.67 -9.86
CA ASP A 237 -4.29 -17.49 -8.69
C ASP A 237 -5.01 -18.84 -8.71
N CYS A 238 -4.31 -19.90 -8.37
CA CYS A 238 -4.83 -21.28 -8.41
C CYS A 238 -6.05 -21.55 -7.50
N HIS A 239 -6.34 -20.67 -6.54
CA HIS A 239 -7.52 -20.78 -5.67
C HIS A 239 -8.78 -20.11 -6.25
N TYR A 240 -8.75 -19.64 -7.50
CA TYR A 240 -9.97 -19.30 -8.21
C TYR A 240 -10.58 -20.58 -8.81
N HIS A 241 -11.86 -20.83 -8.54
CA HIS A 241 -12.56 -21.98 -9.08
C HIS A 241 -12.82 -21.84 -10.58
N ASP A 242 -13.11 -20.61 -11.00
CA ASP A 242 -13.40 -20.29 -12.40
C ASP A 242 -13.08 -18.82 -12.72
N GLN A 243 -13.04 -18.51 -14.01
CA GLN A 243 -12.81 -17.17 -14.52
C GLN A 243 -13.92 -16.19 -14.09
N ALA A 244 -15.17 -16.65 -13.95
CA ALA A 244 -16.26 -15.77 -13.55
C ALA A 244 -16.09 -15.26 -12.11
N GLN A 245 -15.57 -16.09 -11.21
CA GLN A 245 -15.22 -15.68 -9.85
C GLN A 245 -14.12 -14.61 -9.85
N PHE A 246 -13.06 -14.81 -10.65
CA PHE A 246 -11.99 -13.83 -10.80
C PHE A 246 -12.52 -12.49 -11.34
N VAL A 247 -13.36 -12.50 -12.38
CA VAL A 247 -13.96 -11.28 -12.96
C VAL A 247 -14.84 -10.54 -11.95
N ARG A 248 -15.58 -11.28 -11.11
CA ARG A 248 -16.37 -10.66 -10.02
C ARG A 248 -15.47 -9.99 -8.99
N ASP A 249 -14.41 -10.67 -8.52
CA ASP A 249 -13.45 -10.11 -7.58
C ASP A 249 -12.73 -8.90 -8.22
N PHE A 250 -12.36 -8.97 -9.50
CA PHE A 250 -11.72 -7.86 -10.20
C PHE A 250 -12.60 -6.60 -10.20
N ARG A 251 -13.87 -6.74 -10.58
CA ARG A 251 -14.82 -5.62 -10.56
C ARG A 251 -15.06 -5.07 -9.15
N GLU A 252 -15.11 -5.94 -8.15
CA GLU A 252 -15.29 -5.52 -6.76
C GLU A 252 -14.09 -4.73 -6.25
N PHE A 253 -12.86 -5.17 -6.55
CA PHE A 253 -11.64 -4.56 -6.03
C PHE A 253 -11.10 -3.40 -6.90
N MET A 254 -11.34 -3.41 -8.21
CA MET A 254 -10.81 -2.39 -9.13
C MET A 254 -11.90 -1.46 -9.70
N GLY A 255 -13.18 -1.79 -9.55
CA GLY A 255 -14.29 -1.00 -10.10
C GLY A 255 -14.51 -1.18 -11.61
N VAL A 256 -13.60 -1.84 -12.31
CA VAL A 256 -13.61 -2.08 -13.76
C VAL A 256 -13.41 -3.55 -14.06
N SER A 257 -13.67 -3.97 -15.31
CA SER A 257 -13.35 -5.33 -15.74
C SER A 257 -11.87 -5.52 -16.04
N PRO A 258 -11.34 -6.77 -16.06
CA PRO A 258 -9.97 -7.04 -16.46
C PRO A 258 -9.61 -6.48 -17.84
N ARG A 259 -10.57 -6.48 -18.77
CA ARG A 259 -10.40 -5.98 -20.14
C ARG A 259 -10.27 -4.46 -20.17
N GLU A 260 -11.13 -3.76 -19.45
CA GLU A 260 -11.08 -2.29 -19.32
C GLU A 260 -9.77 -1.89 -18.70
N TYR A 261 -9.39 -2.49 -17.57
CA TYR A 261 -8.11 -2.24 -16.91
C TYR A 261 -6.90 -2.41 -17.84
N SER A 262 -6.87 -3.51 -18.63
CA SER A 262 -5.75 -3.77 -19.56
C SER A 262 -5.69 -2.80 -20.75
N SER A 263 -6.76 -2.04 -21.02
CA SER A 263 -6.80 -1.04 -22.10
C SER A 263 -6.42 0.36 -21.63
N GLU A 264 -6.32 0.58 -20.34
CA GLU A 264 -5.91 1.84 -19.74
C GLU A 264 -4.38 1.93 -19.59
N ALA A 265 -3.82 3.13 -19.65
CA ALA A 265 -2.43 3.37 -19.37
C ALA A 265 -2.24 3.68 -17.87
N HIS A 266 -1.23 3.07 -17.25
CA HIS A 266 -0.92 3.24 -15.83
C HIS A 266 0.52 3.79 -15.66
N PRO A 267 0.82 5.02 -16.11
CA PRO A 267 2.20 5.49 -16.25
C PRO A 267 2.98 5.56 -14.93
N VAL A 268 2.30 5.92 -13.85
CA VAL A 268 2.91 5.98 -12.51
C VAL A 268 2.96 4.61 -11.86
N LEU A 269 1.85 3.87 -11.96
CA LEU A 269 1.71 2.56 -11.32
C LEU A 269 2.60 1.49 -11.96
N ASP A 270 2.70 1.47 -13.30
CA ASP A 270 3.58 0.53 -14.01
C ASP A 270 5.04 0.70 -13.57
N LEU A 271 5.52 1.94 -13.52
CA LEU A 271 6.86 2.24 -13.04
C LEU A 271 7.03 1.88 -11.56
N PHE A 272 6.03 2.19 -10.73
CA PHE A 272 6.03 1.83 -9.31
C PHE A 272 6.22 0.32 -9.11
N ILE A 273 5.44 -0.50 -9.82
CA ILE A 273 5.51 -1.96 -9.71
C ILE A 273 6.84 -2.49 -10.20
N GLN A 274 7.34 -2.01 -11.34
CA GLN A 274 8.61 -2.44 -11.92
C GLN A 274 9.79 -2.10 -11.00
N GLU A 275 9.91 -0.85 -10.57
CA GLU A 275 11.03 -0.41 -9.71
C GLU A 275 10.94 -1.04 -8.31
N ARG A 276 9.73 -1.18 -7.78
CA ARG A 276 9.52 -1.89 -6.52
C ARG A 276 9.93 -3.36 -6.61
N SER A 277 9.53 -4.04 -7.68
CA SER A 277 9.89 -5.45 -7.89
C SER A 277 11.40 -5.65 -8.01
N LYS A 278 12.11 -4.74 -8.69
CA LYS A 278 13.57 -4.76 -8.78
C LYS A 278 14.25 -4.58 -7.41
N ALA A 279 13.75 -3.62 -6.61
CA ALA A 279 14.36 -3.25 -5.34
C ALA A 279 14.01 -4.21 -4.19
N LEU A 280 12.79 -4.76 -4.18
CA LEU A 280 12.21 -5.48 -3.03
C LEU A 280 11.72 -6.90 -3.38
N HIS A 281 11.86 -7.35 -4.62
CA HIS A 281 11.37 -8.65 -5.11
C HIS A 281 9.86 -8.89 -4.84
N SER A 282 9.07 -7.82 -4.75
CA SER A 282 7.62 -7.87 -4.51
C SER A 282 6.93 -6.75 -5.29
N ALA A 283 5.93 -7.09 -6.09
CA ALA A 283 5.19 -6.14 -6.92
C ALA A 283 4.14 -5.34 -6.12
N ALA A 284 3.62 -5.88 -5.02
CA ALA A 284 2.56 -5.26 -4.26
C ALA A 284 2.83 -5.32 -2.74
N GLN A 285 2.69 -4.20 -2.05
CA GLN A 285 2.94 -4.13 -0.61
C GLN A 285 2.03 -5.06 0.22
N THR A 286 0.84 -5.38 -0.25
CA THR A 286 -0.06 -6.33 0.42
C THR A 286 0.44 -7.76 0.41
N LEU A 287 1.43 -8.08 -0.42
CA LEU A 287 2.07 -9.38 -0.52
C LEU A 287 3.40 -9.46 0.26
N ASP A 288 3.83 -8.36 0.87
CA ASP A 288 5.04 -8.35 1.69
C ASP A 288 4.87 -9.20 2.96
N ARG A 289 5.89 -9.98 3.29
CA ARG A 289 5.92 -10.77 4.52
C ARG A 289 6.13 -9.88 5.75
N PRO A 290 5.61 -10.27 6.93
CA PRO A 290 5.95 -9.59 8.17
C PRO A 290 7.46 -9.68 8.43
N GLY A 291 8.09 -8.55 8.77
CA GLY A 291 9.55 -8.48 8.99
C GLY A 291 10.38 -8.17 7.76
N GLY A 292 9.75 -7.97 6.60
CA GLY A 292 10.44 -7.68 5.33
C GLY A 292 11.01 -8.93 4.67
N GLN A 293 11.66 -8.76 3.51
CA GLN A 293 12.14 -9.88 2.67
C GLN A 293 13.54 -10.41 3.03
N GLY A 294 14.03 -10.17 4.25
CA GLY A 294 15.38 -10.55 4.66
C GLY A 294 15.64 -12.06 4.86
N ASP A 295 14.62 -12.93 4.88
CA ASP A 295 14.75 -14.36 5.22
C ASP A 295 14.41 -15.29 4.03
N LEU A 296 14.97 -15.03 2.84
CA LEU A 296 14.96 -16.00 1.72
C LEU A 296 16.29 -16.76 1.63
N ALA A 297 16.96 -17.00 2.77
CA ALA A 297 18.14 -17.87 2.85
C ALA A 297 18.05 -18.77 4.08
N ALA A 298 17.28 -19.85 3.98
CA ALA A 298 17.47 -21.11 4.72
C ALA A 298 16.69 -22.22 3.99
#